data_8deb79fbd22d35c42d469bc962bf2ed4
#
_entry.id   8deb79fbd22d35c42d469bc962bf2ed4
#
_cell.length_a   1.000
_cell.length_b   1.000
_cell.length_c   1.000
_cell.angle_alpha   90.00
_cell.angle_beta   90.00
_cell.angle_gamma   90.00
#
_symmetry.space_group_name_H-M   'P 1'
#
loop_
_entity.id
_entity.type
_entity.pdbx_description
1 polymer ?
#
loop_
_entity_poly.entity_id
_entity_poly.type
_entity_poly.pdbx_seq_one_letter_code
_entity_poly.pdbx_strand_id
1 'polypeptide(L)'
;MNPWALEIQQVSKQFPDGTYALQNIEWSMTEGETMALIGESGSGKTTFLRLLNRLIEPTTGAVVIQGKPACLQDPIQLRRRLGYVPQDGGLFPHWTIKQNVCLVPHLLGWPLEQQLERLDRLLSLVNLNPSQIAERYPIELSGGQRQRVAVARALAADPPIVLLDEPFGALDPLTRHDLQDQFLSLQARLQKTMVLVTHDMSEAFRLGNRITILKEGCIQQVGTPHQILDAPATPYVHLLVQHFHAHRG
;
A
#
# COMPACT_ATOMS: atom_id res chain seq x y z
N MET A 1 -22.83 -2.90 12.78
CA MET A 1 -21.81 -3.37 11.78
C MET A 1 -20.50 -2.70 12.15
N ASN A 2 -19.38 -3.40 12.11
CA ASN A 2 -18.07 -2.79 12.35
C ASN A 2 -17.75 -1.86 11.17
N PRO A 3 -17.53 -0.53 11.36
CA PRO A 3 -17.29 0.41 10.27
C PRO A 3 -15.87 0.30 9.71
N TRP A 4 -15.00 -0.51 10.33
CA TRP A 4 -13.59 -0.57 10.00
C TRP A 4 -13.29 -1.62 8.93
N ALA A 5 -12.61 -1.21 7.87
CA ALA A 5 -12.05 -2.12 6.86
C ALA A 5 -10.82 -2.86 7.41
N LEU A 6 -10.00 -2.13 8.15
CA LEU A 6 -8.79 -2.62 8.82
C LEU A 6 -8.73 -2.08 10.24
N GLU A 7 -8.32 -2.92 11.18
CA GLU A 7 -8.17 -2.57 12.58
C GLU A 7 -6.98 -3.31 13.19
N ILE A 8 -6.20 -2.62 13.98
CA ILE A 8 -5.07 -3.13 14.75
C ILE A 8 -5.37 -2.85 16.23
N GLN A 9 -5.47 -3.89 17.04
CA GLN A 9 -5.90 -3.84 18.43
C GLN A 9 -4.72 -4.18 19.34
N GLN A 10 -4.10 -3.17 19.95
CA GLN A 10 -3.01 -3.28 20.92
C GLN A 10 -1.87 -4.20 20.45
N VAL A 11 -1.49 -4.09 19.18
CA VAL A 11 -0.49 -4.96 18.56
C VAL A 11 0.92 -4.51 18.93
N SER A 12 1.72 -5.47 19.40
CA SER A 12 3.18 -5.33 19.44
C SER A 12 3.82 -6.41 18.57
N LYS A 13 4.94 -6.06 17.95
CA LYS A 13 5.79 -6.98 17.21
C LYS A 13 7.22 -6.89 17.70
N GLN A 14 7.68 -7.96 18.33
CA GLN A 14 9.07 -8.15 18.74
C GLN A 14 9.69 -9.24 17.86
N PHE A 15 10.91 -9.00 17.37
CA PHE A 15 11.68 -10.01 16.63
C PHE A 15 12.52 -10.87 17.61
N PRO A 16 13.04 -12.02 17.15
CA PRO A 16 13.81 -12.95 18.01
C PRO A 16 15.06 -12.36 18.65
N ASP A 17 15.63 -11.30 18.05
CA ASP A 17 16.76 -10.53 18.59
C ASP A 17 16.39 -9.59 19.75
N GLY A 18 15.12 -9.57 20.15
CA GLY A 18 14.58 -8.70 21.18
C GLY A 18 14.13 -7.32 20.69
N THR A 19 14.37 -6.97 19.44
CA THR A 19 14.00 -5.66 18.87
C THR A 19 12.49 -5.53 18.70
N TYR A 20 11.91 -4.47 19.25
CA TYR A 20 10.52 -4.09 19.01
C TYR A 20 10.42 -3.29 17.72
N ALA A 21 9.76 -3.85 16.71
CA ALA A 21 9.44 -3.13 15.48
C ALA A 21 8.15 -2.32 15.58
N LEU A 22 7.21 -2.78 16.42
CA LEU A 22 5.97 -2.08 16.74
C LEU A 22 5.62 -2.29 18.20
N GLN A 23 5.09 -1.26 18.86
CA GLN A 23 4.79 -1.28 20.29
C GLN A 23 3.38 -0.74 20.55
N ASN A 24 2.52 -1.60 21.08
CA ASN A 24 1.16 -1.27 21.51
C ASN A 24 0.37 -0.42 20.49
N ILE A 25 0.39 -0.84 19.24
CA ILE A 25 -0.31 -0.13 18.15
C ILE A 25 -1.82 -0.34 18.29
N GLU A 26 -2.52 0.78 18.34
CA GLU A 26 -3.98 0.84 18.19
C GLU A 26 -4.29 1.74 16.99
N TRP A 27 -4.98 1.18 15.99
CA TRP A 27 -5.19 1.88 14.72
C TRP A 27 -6.37 1.30 13.96
N SER A 28 -7.07 2.14 13.21
CA SER A 28 -8.19 1.72 12.37
C SER A 28 -8.36 2.63 11.16
N MET A 29 -8.94 2.06 10.09
CA MET A 29 -9.36 2.81 8.91
C MET A 29 -10.69 2.30 8.36
N THR A 30 -11.46 3.20 7.74
CA THR A 30 -12.75 2.93 7.14
C THR A 30 -12.64 2.42 5.70
N GLU A 31 -13.72 1.85 5.17
CA GLU A 31 -13.79 1.44 3.75
C GLU A 31 -13.72 2.66 2.83
N GLY A 32 -13.05 2.49 1.69
CA GLY A 32 -12.87 3.55 0.68
C GLY A 32 -11.87 4.64 1.04
N GLU A 33 -11.28 4.59 2.22
CA GLU A 33 -10.28 5.54 2.69
C GLU A 33 -8.88 5.21 2.13
N THR A 34 -8.08 6.23 1.88
CA THR A 34 -6.63 6.07 1.68
C THR A 34 -5.89 6.61 2.89
N MET A 35 -5.18 5.70 3.57
CA MET A 35 -4.32 6.02 4.70
C MET A 35 -2.85 6.03 4.26
N ALA A 36 -2.19 7.17 4.41
CA ALA A 36 -0.74 7.25 4.23
C ALA A 36 -0.03 6.97 5.56
N LEU A 37 0.92 6.04 5.53
CA LEU A 37 1.75 5.67 6.68
C LEU A 37 3.16 6.23 6.46
N ILE A 38 3.57 7.20 7.26
CA ILE A 38 4.87 7.87 7.14
C ILE A 38 5.73 7.70 8.39
N GLY A 39 7.03 7.87 8.22
CA GLY A 39 8.04 7.81 9.28
C GLY A 39 9.42 7.56 8.69
N GLU A 40 10.45 7.72 9.51
CA GLU A 40 11.84 7.47 9.13
C GLU A 40 12.10 6.00 8.76
N SER A 41 13.26 5.73 8.13
CA SER A 41 13.70 4.36 7.93
C SER A 41 13.82 3.65 9.29
N GLY A 42 13.33 2.39 9.35
CA GLY A 42 13.32 1.63 10.60
C GLY A 42 12.17 1.97 11.57
N SER A 43 11.28 2.91 11.28
CA SER A 43 10.16 3.25 12.17
C SER A 43 9.07 2.16 12.31
N GLY A 44 9.13 1.08 11.51
CA GLY A 44 8.17 -0.04 11.58
C GLY A 44 7.14 -0.10 10.46
N LYS A 45 7.16 0.80 9.47
CA LYS A 45 6.16 0.89 8.38
C LYS A 45 5.95 -0.41 7.60
N THR A 46 7.03 -1.00 7.10
CA THR A 46 6.97 -2.28 6.37
C THR A 46 6.49 -3.43 7.27
N THR A 47 6.88 -3.41 8.55
CA THR A 47 6.38 -4.38 9.55
C THR A 47 4.88 -4.22 9.75
N PHE A 48 4.40 -2.98 9.87
CA PHE A 48 2.97 -2.66 9.97
C PHE A 48 2.20 -3.19 8.75
N LEU A 49 2.69 -2.94 7.54
CA LEU A 49 2.06 -3.41 6.31
C LEU A 49 2.04 -4.96 6.22
N ARG A 50 3.15 -5.61 6.65
CA ARG A 50 3.27 -7.08 6.68
C ARG A 50 2.37 -7.75 7.72
N LEU A 51 1.97 -7.07 8.76
CA LEU A 51 0.93 -7.55 9.69
C LEU A 51 -0.46 -7.51 9.02
N LEU A 52 -0.78 -6.44 8.26
CA LEU A 52 -2.07 -6.31 7.58
C LEU A 52 -2.31 -7.39 6.52
N ASN A 53 -1.26 -7.86 5.83
CA ASN A 53 -1.39 -8.95 4.85
C ASN A 53 -1.02 -10.34 5.44
N ARG A 54 -0.83 -10.40 6.77
CA ARG A 54 -0.47 -11.62 7.48
C ARG A 54 0.78 -12.32 6.93
N LEU A 55 1.75 -11.55 6.40
CA LEU A 55 3.08 -12.08 6.07
C LEU A 55 3.90 -12.34 7.33
N ILE A 56 3.60 -11.63 8.40
CA ILE A 56 4.12 -11.88 9.74
C ILE A 56 2.96 -11.86 10.75
N GLU A 57 3.13 -12.56 11.86
CA GLU A 57 2.15 -12.55 12.95
C GLU A 57 2.56 -11.55 14.04
N PRO A 58 1.59 -10.90 14.72
CA PRO A 58 1.89 -10.08 15.89
C PRO A 58 2.46 -10.92 17.04
N THR A 59 3.24 -10.31 17.93
CA THR A 59 3.68 -10.95 19.18
C THR A 59 2.56 -10.87 20.21
N THR A 60 1.86 -9.73 20.29
CA THR A 60 0.67 -9.51 21.12
C THR A 60 -0.38 -8.73 20.35
N GLY A 61 -1.62 -8.76 20.83
CA GLY A 61 -2.75 -8.07 20.21
C GLY A 61 -3.33 -8.80 18.99
N ALA A 62 -4.18 -8.12 18.23
CA ALA A 62 -4.88 -8.71 17.10
C ALA A 62 -5.00 -7.75 15.91
N VAL A 63 -4.92 -8.30 14.71
CA VAL A 63 -5.27 -7.62 13.45
C VAL A 63 -6.63 -8.11 12.99
N VAL A 64 -7.54 -7.19 12.70
CA VAL A 64 -8.89 -7.49 12.23
C VAL A 64 -9.05 -6.91 10.82
N ILE A 65 -9.51 -7.74 9.89
CA ILE A 65 -9.68 -7.37 8.47
C ILE A 65 -11.14 -7.64 8.10
N GLN A 66 -11.85 -6.60 7.69
CA GLN A 66 -13.28 -6.65 7.38
C GLN A 66 -14.09 -7.34 8.49
N GLY A 67 -13.85 -6.95 9.74
CA GLY A 67 -14.54 -7.45 10.93
C GLY A 67 -14.16 -8.86 11.37
N LYS A 68 -13.17 -9.51 10.74
CA LYS A 68 -12.71 -10.87 11.09
C LYS A 68 -11.25 -10.85 11.54
N PRO A 69 -10.91 -11.47 12.70
CA PRO A 69 -9.52 -11.62 13.10
C PRO A 69 -8.68 -12.29 11.99
N ALA A 70 -7.56 -11.69 11.63
CA ALA A 70 -6.70 -12.21 10.56
C ALA A 70 -6.15 -13.61 10.90
N CYS A 71 -5.85 -13.88 12.16
CA CYS A 71 -5.33 -15.18 12.62
C CYS A 71 -6.31 -16.35 12.41
N LEU A 72 -7.62 -16.07 12.33
CA LEU A 72 -8.67 -17.07 12.10
C LEU A 72 -8.98 -17.29 10.61
N GLN A 73 -8.41 -16.50 9.71
CA GLN A 73 -8.61 -16.65 8.27
C GLN A 73 -7.49 -17.51 7.66
N ASP A 74 -7.79 -18.30 6.63
CA ASP A 74 -6.74 -18.98 5.87
C ASP A 74 -5.81 -17.93 5.23
N PRO A 75 -4.48 -17.99 5.45
CA PRO A 75 -3.56 -16.95 5.00
C PRO A 75 -3.45 -16.86 3.48
N ILE A 76 -3.67 -17.96 2.76
CA ILE A 76 -3.63 -17.98 1.29
C ILE A 76 -4.86 -17.27 0.74
N GLN A 77 -6.04 -17.60 1.26
CA GLN A 77 -7.31 -16.98 0.85
C GLN A 77 -7.33 -15.50 1.21
N LEU A 78 -6.84 -15.14 2.41
CA LEU A 78 -6.72 -13.75 2.82
C LEU A 78 -5.87 -12.95 1.84
N ARG A 79 -4.64 -13.42 1.53
CA ARG A 79 -3.72 -12.71 0.63
C ARG A 79 -4.23 -12.61 -0.80
N ARG A 80 -5.00 -13.60 -1.29
CA ARG A 80 -5.64 -13.53 -2.62
C ARG A 80 -6.73 -12.46 -2.70
N ARG A 81 -7.27 -12.04 -1.56
CA ARG A 81 -8.29 -10.97 -1.45
C ARG A 81 -7.68 -9.59 -1.15
N LEU A 82 -6.37 -9.49 -0.99
CA LEU A 82 -5.65 -8.25 -0.78
C LEU A 82 -4.78 -7.95 -1.99
N GLY A 83 -4.81 -6.71 -2.45
CA GLY A 83 -3.80 -6.21 -3.39
C GLY A 83 -2.53 -5.86 -2.62
N TYR A 84 -1.37 -6.26 -3.11
CA TYR A 84 -0.10 -5.89 -2.48
C TYR A 84 0.95 -5.52 -3.53
N VAL A 85 1.51 -4.32 -3.36
CA VAL A 85 2.64 -3.81 -4.14
C VAL A 85 3.82 -3.68 -3.19
N PRO A 86 4.82 -4.57 -3.24
CA PRO A 86 6.06 -4.43 -2.46
C PRO A 86 6.94 -3.34 -3.04
N GLN A 87 7.93 -2.89 -2.25
CA GLN A 87 8.82 -1.76 -2.56
C GLN A 87 9.56 -1.90 -3.90
N ASP A 88 9.95 -3.11 -4.29
CA ASP A 88 10.61 -3.42 -5.56
C ASP A 88 9.64 -3.73 -6.72
N GLY A 89 8.33 -3.52 -6.49
CA GLY A 89 7.25 -3.90 -7.41
C GLY A 89 6.95 -5.40 -7.44
N GLY A 90 7.91 -6.27 -7.06
CA GLY A 90 7.77 -7.72 -6.89
C GLY A 90 7.32 -8.49 -8.13
N LEU A 91 7.56 -8.00 -9.34
CA LEU A 91 7.22 -8.72 -10.57
C LEU A 91 8.14 -9.93 -10.77
N PHE A 92 7.57 -11.05 -11.21
CA PHE A 92 8.34 -12.24 -11.55
C PHE A 92 9.15 -11.99 -12.84
N PRO A 93 10.48 -11.94 -12.78
CA PRO A 93 11.31 -11.48 -13.89
C PRO A 93 11.29 -12.41 -15.11
N HIS A 94 11.00 -13.69 -14.90
CA HIS A 94 10.94 -14.74 -15.92
C HIS A 94 9.52 -14.98 -16.48
N TRP A 95 8.56 -14.15 -16.09
CA TRP A 95 7.18 -14.19 -16.58
C TRP A 95 6.87 -12.95 -17.40
N THR A 96 6.03 -13.09 -18.41
CA THR A 96 5.50 -11.95 -19.16
C THR A 96 4.63 -11.07 -18.27
N ILE A 97 4.35 -9.85 -18.70
CA ILE A 97 3.47 -8.93 -17.99
C ILE A 97 2.06 -9.54 -17.85
N LYS A 98 1.57 -10.16 -18.90
CA LYS A 98 0.31 -10.91 -18.89
C LYS A 98 0.29 -11.98 -17.79
N GLN A 99 1.32 -12.81 -17.70
CA GLN A 99 1.43 -13.84 -16.67
C GLN A 99 1.51 -13.24 -15.26
N ASN A 100 2.26 -12.13 -15.09
CA ASN A 100 2.35 -11.41 -13.82
C ASN A 100 0.99 -10.87 -13.37
N VAL A 101 0.26 -10.18 -14.25
CA VAL A 101 -1.02 -9.54 -13.91
C VAL A 101 -2.11 -10.59 -13.71
N CYS A 102 -2.18 -11.61 -14.56
CA CYS A 102 -3.23 -12.63 -14.48
C CYS A 102 -3.01 -13.67 -13.36
N LEU A 103 -1.90 -13.64 -12.63
CA LEU A 103 -1.57 -14.67 -11.63
C LEU A 103 -2.69 -14.89 -10.61
N VAL A 104 -3.14 -13.86 -9.91
CA VAL A 104 -4.15 -14.02 -8.85
C VAL A 104 -5.52 -14.40 -9.42
N PRO A 105 -6.04 -13.79 -10.50
CA PRO A 105 -7.22 -14.28 -11.20
C PRO A 105 -7.12 -15.76 -11.61
N HIS A 106 -5.96 -16.20 -12.14
CA HIS A 106 -5.72 -17.59 -12.46
C HIS A 106 -5.80 -18.52 -11.24
N LEU A 107 -5.16 -18.14 -10.13
CA LEU A 107 -5.22 -18.88 -8.86
C LEU A 107 -6.62 -18.93 -8.23
N LEU A 108 -7.49 -17.99 -8.59
CA LEU A 108 -8.90 -17.95 -8.20
C LEU A 108 -9.79 -18.73 -9.16
N GLY A 109 -9.24 -19.32 -10.23
CA GLY A 109 -9.97 -20.12 -11.21
C GLY A 109 -10.81 -19.31 -12.21
N TRP A 110 -10.47 -18.04 -12.45
CA TRP A 110 -11.20 -17.23 -13.42
C TRP A 110 -11.02 -17.81 -14.84
N PRO A 111 -12.06 -17.80 -15.69
CA PRO A 111 -11.94 -18.16 -17.11
C PRO A 111 -10.88 -17.30 -17.81
N LEU A 112 -10.16 -17.89 -18.77
CA LEU A 112 -9.08 -17.20 -19.50
C LEU A 112 -9.56 -15.91 -20.17
N GLU A 113 -10.74 -15.94 -20.78
CA GLU A 113 -11.34 -14.77 -21.42
C GLU A 113 -11.50 -13.60 -20.42
N GLN A 114 -12.03 -13.87 -19.24
CA GLN A 114 -12.17 -12.87 -18.16
C GLN A 114 -10.82 -12.34 -17.66
N GLN A 115 -9.81 -13.22 -17.58
CA GLN A 115 -8.45 -12.79 -17.21
C GLN A 115 -7.87 -11.83 -18.24
N LEU A 116 -8.03 -12.10 -19.54
CA LEU A 116 -7.53 -11.25 -20.63
C LEU A 116 -8.26 -9.91 -20.71
N GLU A 117 -9.58 -9.92 -20.62
CA GLU A 117 -10.38 -8.70 -20.56
C GLU A 117 -9.97 -7.82 -19.38
N ARG A 118 -9.76 -8.44 -18.21
CA ARG A 118 -9.30 -7.74 -17.01
C ARG A 118 -7.90 -7.17 -17.17
N LEU A 119 -6.98 -7.93 -17.79
CA LEU A 119 -5.62 -7.48 -18.12
C LEU A 119 -5.65 -6.21 -18.97
N ASP A 120 -6.39 -6.23 -20.08
CA ASP A 120 -6.47 -5.11 -21.02
C ASP A 120 -7.04 -3.86 -20.36
N ARG A 121 -8.10 -4.04 -19.57
CA ARG A 121 -8.70 -2.96 -18.79
C ARG A 121 -7.72 -2.37 -17.77
N LEU A 122 -6.96 -3.20 -17.04
CA LEU A 122 -6.06 -2.73 -16.01
C LEU A 122 -4.80 -2.07 -16.60
N LEU A 123 -4.21 -2.64 -17.65
CA LEU A 123 -3.08 -1.99 -18.33
C LEU A 123 -3.49 -0.62 -18.90
N SER A 124 -4.65 -0.53 -19.53
CA SER A 124 -5.20 0.76 -20.00
C SER A 124 -5.45 1.73 -18.84
N LEU A 125 -5.95 1.25 -17.70
CA LEU A 125 -6.22 2.05 -16.51
C LEU A 125 -4.95 2.68 -15.91
N VAL A 126 -3.81 1.98 -16.03
CA VAL A 126 -2.49 2.50 -15.62
C VAL A 126 -1.73 3.15 -16.78
N ASN A 127 -2.41 3.55 -17.85
CA ASN A 127 -1.85 4.21 -19.02
C ASN A 127 -0.70 3.42 -19.71
N LEU A 128 -0.89 2.11 -19.82
CA LEU A 128 -0.04 1.23 -20.61
C LEU A 128 -0.85 0.63 -21.74
N ASN A 129 -0.27 0.58 -22.96
CA ASN A 129 -0.93 -0.05 -24.10
C ASN A 129 -0.83 -1.58 -24.00
N PRO A 130 -1.96 -2.31 -23.83
CA PRO A 130 -1.94 -3.77 -23.65
C PRO A 130 -1.24 -4.51 -24.78
N SER A 131 -1.50 -4.15 -26.03
CA SER A 131 -0.94 -4.83 -27.20
C SER A 131 0.59 -4.70 -27.32
N GLN A 132 1.17 -3.67 -26.69
CA GLN A 132 2.61 -3.44 -26.71
C GLN A 132 3.32 -4.04 -25.51
N ILE A 133 2.62 -4.21 -24.37
CA ILE A 133 3.22 -4.51 -23.08
C ILE A 133 2.96 -5.95 -22.62
N ALA A 134 1.80 -6.53 -22.95
CA ALA A 134 1.33 -7.78 -22.34
C ALA A 134 2.33 -8.97 -22.51
N GLU A 135 2.97 -9.07 -23.65
CA GLU A 135 3.90 -10.18 -23.95
C GLU A 135 5.37 -9.85 -23.61
N ARG A 136 5.66 -8.63 -23.13
CA ARG A 136 7.02 -8.25 -22.67
C ARG A 136 7.33 -8.84 -21.31
N TYR A 137 8.63 -8.88 -21.00
CA TYR A 137 9.16 -9.23 -19.68
C TYR A 137 9.45 -7.97 -18.86
N PRO A 138 9.46 -8.04 -17.51
CA PRO A 138 9.73 -6.89 -16.66
C PRO A 138 11.06 -6.16 -16.96
N ILE A 139 12.09 -6.89 -17.38
CA ILE A 139 13.38 -6.31 -17.73
C ILE A 139 13.34 -5.36 -18.94
N GLU A 140 12.37 -5.53 -19.81
CA GLU A 140 12.17 -4.72 -21.02
C GLU A 140 11.42 -3.41 -20.76
N LEU A 141 10.99 -3.19 -19.51
CA LEU A 141 10.20 -2.03 -19.10
C LEU A 141 11.05 -1.00 -18.36
N SER A 142 10.68 0.28 -18.50
CA SER A 142 11.21 1.34 -17.64
C SER A 142 10.78 1.13 -16.17
N GLY A 143 11.45 1.78 -15.22
CA GLY A 143 11.08 1.72 -13.79
C GLY A 143 9.62 2.11 -13.55
N GLY A 144 9.17 3.22 -14.16
CA GLY A 144 7.78 3.67 -14.06
C GLY A 144 6.78 2.70 -14.69
N GLN A 145 7.11 2.08 -15.83
CA GLN A 145 6.26 1.05 -16.44
C GLN A 145 6.16 -0.19 -15.55
N ARG A 146 7.28 -0.66 -14.96
CA ARG A 146 7.24 -1.77 -14.01
C ARG A 146 6.34 -1.48 -12.81
N GLN A 147 6.43 -0.26 -12.27
CA GLN A 147 5.61 0.15 -11.14
C GLN A 147 4.11 0.17 -11.49
N ARG A 148 3.74 0.69 -12.66
CA ARG A 148 2.35 0.64 -13.16
C ARG A 148 1.84 -0.78 -13.31
N VAL A 149 2.65 -1.68 -13.83
CA VAL A 149 2.32 -3.11 -13.93
C VAL A 149 2.12 -3.74 -12.55
N ALA A 150 2.97 -3.40 -11.56
CA ALA A 150 2.83 -3.90 -10.20
C ALA A 150 1.49 -3.46 -9.57
N VAL A 151 1.07 -2.20 -9.81
CA VAL A 151 -0.25 -1.71 -9.40
C VAL A 151 -1.37 -2.45 -10.14
N ALA A 152 -1.27 -2.63 -11.46
CA ALA A 152 -2.25 -3.40 -12.23
C ALA A 152 -2.40 -4.84 -11.71
N ARG A 153 -1.28 -5.51 -11.40
CA ARG A 153 -1.29 -6.85 -10.80
C ARG A 153 -1.97 -6.88 -9.43
N ALA A 154 -1.68 -5.90 -8.58
CA ALA A 154 -2.31 -5.81 -7.26
C ALA A 154 -3.83 -5.64 -7.34
N LEU A 155 -4.34 -5.01 -8.41
CA LEU A 155 -5.76 -4.78 -8.66
C LEU A 155 -6.44 -5.90 -9.45
N ALA A 156 -5.69 -6.90 -9.94
CA ALA A 156 -6.18 -7.86 -10.91
C ALA A 156 -7.39 -8.67 -10.44
N ALA A 157 -7.36 -9.15 -9.20
CA ALA A 157 -8.46 -9.89 -8.58
C ALA A 157 -9.58 -9.02 -7.98
N ASP A 158 -9.61 -7.73 -8.31
CA ASP A 158 -10.55 -6.74 -7.78
C ASP A 158 -10.61 -6.66 -6.24
N PRO A 159 -9.46 -6.60 -5.54
CA PRO A 159 -9.44 -6.64 -4.08
C PRO A 159 -10.14 -5.42 -3.47
N PRO A 160 -10.83 -5.56 -2.31
CA PRO A 160 -11.40 -4.43 -1.59
C PRO A 160 -10.34 -3.57 -0.91
N ILE A 161 -9.18 -4.14 -0.59
CA ILE A 161 -8.08 -3.49 0.13
C ILE A 161 -6.79 -3.63 -0.68
N VAL A 162 -6.05 -2.52 -0.82
CA VAL A 162 -4.76 -2.48 -1.52
C VAL A 162 -3.69 -1.91 -0.57
N LEU A 163 -2.59 -2.63 -0.44
CA LEU A 163 -1.44 -2.27 0.37
C LEU A 163 -0.26 -1.93 -0.56
N LEU A 164 0.35 -0.75 -0.36
CA LEU A 164 1.42 -0.24 -1.21
C LEU A 164 2.63 0.12 -0.36
N ASP A 165 3.75 -0.53 -0.60
CA ASP A 165 5.01 -0.29 0.14
C ASP A 165 5.95 0.54 -0.72
N GLU A 166 6.08 1.84 -0.43
CA GLU A 166 6.91 2.82 -1.14
C GLU A 166 6.76 2.78 -2.69
N PRO A 167 5.52 2.86 -3.22
CA PRO A 167 5.28 2.60 -4.64
C PRO A 167 5.92 3.63 -5.58
N PHE A 168 6.43 4.75 -5.09
CA PHE A 168 7.04 5.82 -5.90
C PHE A 168 8.52 6.06 -5.58
N GLY A 169 9.11 5.31 -4.62
CA GLY A 169 10.43 5.59 -4.06
C GLY A 169 11.59 5.51 -5.08
N ALA A 170 11.53 4.58 -6.03
CA ALA A 170 12.61 4.31 -6.99
C ALA A 170 12.49 5.08 -8.32
N LEU A 171 11.67 6.14 -8.37
CA LEU A 171 11.37 6.87 -9.60
C LEU A 171 12.02 8.25 -9.61
N ASP A 172 12.38 8.71 -10.81
CA ASP A 172 12.79 10.10 -11.03
C ASP A 172 11.63 11.07 -10.74
N PRO A 173 11.90 12.36 -10.43
CA PRO A 173 10.88 13.30 -9.97
C PRO A 173 9.72 13.52 -10.95
N LEU A 174 9.98 13.55 -12.27
CA LEU A 174 8.92 13.76 -13.27
C LEU A 174 8.01 12.54 -13.38
N THR A 175 8.59 11.36 -13.53
CA THR A 175 7.85 10.08 -13.56
C THR A 175 7.05 9.87 -12.27
N ARG A 176 7.60 10.24 -11.12
CA ARG A 176 6.93 10.16 -9.82
C ARG A 176 5.69 11.04 -9.80
N HIS A 177 5.81 12.30 -10.24
CA HIS A 177 4.68 13.24 -10.25
C HIS A 177 3.54 12.73 -11.14
N ASP A 178 3.86 12.28 -12.37
CA ASP A 178 2.89 11.73 -13.31
C ASP A 178 2.18 10.49 -12.75
N LEU A 179 2.92 9.62 -12.06
CA LEU A 179 2.35 8.41 -11.44
C LEU A 179 1.44 8.74 -10.25
N GLN A 180 1.77 9.75 -9.47
CA GLN A 180 0.90 10.22 -8.38
C GLN A 180 -0.41 10.79 -8.92
N ASP A 181 -0.40 11.56 -10.03
CA ASP A 181 -1.61 12.06 -10.68
C ASP A 181 -2.50 10.92 -11.19
N GLN A 182 -1.87 9.91 -11.80
CA GLN A 182 -2.59 8.72 -12.23
C GLN A 182 -3.16 7.94 -11.05
N PHE A 183 -2.42 7.86 -9.94
CA PHE A 183 -2.88 7.21 -8.72
C PHE A 183 -4.11 7.93 -8.12
N LEU A 184 -4.10 9.26 -8.06
CA LEU A 184 -5.27 10.06 -7.64
C LEU A 184 -6.49 9.78 -8.52
N SER A 185 -6.28 9.75 -9.84
CA SER A 185 -7.35 9.39 -10.79
C SER A 185 -7.87 7.98 -10.58
N LEU A 186 -6.99 7.04 -10.25
CA LEU A 186 -7.30 5.66 -9.93
C LEU A 186 -8.12 5.55 -8.62
N GLN A 187 -7.69 6.25 -7.57
CA GLN A 187 -8.40 6.30 -6.28
C GLN A 187 -9.85 6.79 -6.48
N ALA A 188 -10.03 7.91 -7.19
CA ALA A 188 -11.33 8.50 -7.45
C ALA A 188 -12.28 7.55 -8.20
N ARG A 189 -11.73 6.74 -9.12
CA ARG A 189 -12.51 5.78 -9.93
C ARG A 189 -12.84 4.49 -9.20
N LEU A 190 -11.91 3.98 -8.40
CA LEU A 190 -12.03 2.64 -7.81
C LEU A 190 -12.63 2.65 -6.41
N GLN A 191 -12.50 3.75 -5.68
CA GLN A 191 -12.97 3.91 -4.28
C GLN A 191 -12.54 2.73 -3.38
N LYS A 192 -11.32 2.22 -3.59
CA LYS A 192 -10.75 1.11 -2.80
C LYS A 192 -10.18 1.63 -1.49
N THR A 193 -10.18 0.78 -0.48
CA THR A 193 -9.43 1.01 0.75
C THR A 193 -7.94 0.83 0.47
N MET A 194 -7.11 1.84 0.73
CA MET A 194 -5.69 1.80 0.38
C MET A 194 -4.81 2.19 1.56
N VAL A 195 -3.78 1.41 1.84
CA VAL A 195 -2.70 1.78 2.77
C VAL A 195 -1.44 2.03 1.95
N LEU A 196 -0.97 3.26 1.98
CA LEU A 196 0.22 3.72 1.26
C LEU A 196 1.35 4.00 2.25
N VAL A 197 2.42 3.24 2.18
CA VAL A 197 3.65 3.52 2.93
C VAL A 197 4.55 4.42 2.09
N THR A 198 5.05 5.49 2.69
CA THR A 198 6.06 6.36 2.08
C THR A 198 6.95 6.99 3.15
N HIS A 199 8.13 7.46 2.76
CA HIS A 199 8.97 8.32 3.59
C HIS A 199 8.87 9.80 3.18
N ASP A 200 8.12 10.11 2.12
CA ASP A 200 7.93 11.47 1.60
C ASP A 200 6.62 12.06 2.12
N MET A 201 6.74 13.14 2.90
CA MET A 201 5.59 13.87 3.42
C MET A 201 4.71 14.45 2.31
N SER A 202 5.31 14.93 1.21
CA SER A 202 4.56 15.51 0.10
C SER A 202 3.64 14.48 -0.55
N GLU A 203 4.11 13.24 -0.69
CA GLU A 203 3.29 12.11 -1.16
C GLU A 203 2.13 11.83 -0.21
N ALA A 204 2.43 11.72 1.09
CA ALA A 204 1.41 11.44 2.10
C ALA A 204 0.31 12.51 2.14
N PHE A 205 0.70 13.78 2.08
CA PHE A 205 -0.23 14.92 2.09
C PHE A 205 -1.04 15.05 0.80
N ARG A 206 -0.48 14.60 -0.32
CA ARG A 206 -1.14 14.64 -1.62
C ARG A 206 -2.13 13.50 -1.80
N LEU A 207 -1.77 12.29 -1.35
CA LEU A 207 -2.46 11.05 -1.69
C LEU A 207 -3.34 10.50 -0.56
N GLY A 208 -3.02 10.81 0.70
CA GLY A 208 -3.75 10.31 1.87
C GLY A 208 -4.96 11.14 2.24
N ASN A 209 -6.11 10.48 2.46
CA ASN A 209 -7.24 11.11 3.14
C ASN A 209 -6.92 11.33 4.62
N ARG A 210 -6.22 10.37 5.22
CA ARG A 210 -5.62 10.46 6.55
C ARG A 210 -4.17 10.00 6.52
N ILE A 211 -3.42 10.46 7.51
CA ILE A 211 -1.99 10.17 7.65
C ILE A 211 -1.77 9.57 9.03
N THR A 212 -0.99 8.49 9.07
CA THR A 212 -0.46 7.90 10.31
C THR A 212 1.04 8.14 10.34
N ILE A 213 1.52 8.78 11.39
CA ILE A 213 2.95 9.07 11.60
C ILE A 213 3.52 8.08 12.60
N LEU A 214 4.52 7.30 12.16
CA LEU A 214 5.25 6.32 12.98
C LEU A 214 6.65 6.80 13.31
N LYS A 215 7.05 6.61 14.58
CA LYS A 215 8.43 6.75 15.03
C LYS A 215 8.77 5.65 16.02
N GLU A 216 9.90 4.97 15.82
CA GLU A 216 10.42 3.93 16.75
C GLU A 216 9.36 2.88 17.17
N GLY A 217 8.56 2.44 16.19
CA GLY A 217 7.51 1.44 16.40
C GLY A 217 6.24 1.95 17.09
N CYS A 218 6.12 3.26 17.36
CA CYS A 218 4.95 3.87 17.99
C CYS A 218 4.25 4.86 17.06
N ILE A 219 2.92 4.91 17.13
CA ILE A 219 2.14 5.95 16.44
C ILE A 219 2.31 7.26 17.19
N GLN A 220 2.75 8.29 16.49
CA GLN A 220 2.91 9.64 17.03
C GLN A 220 1.66 10.49 16.85
N GLN A 221 0.99 10.34 15.70
CA GLN A 221 -0.27 11.01 15.39
C GLN A 221 -0.99 10.29 14.25
N VAL A 222 -2.32 10.33 14.29
CA VAL A 222 -3.21 9.97 13.19
C VAL A 222 -4.16 11.13 12.96
N GLY A 223 -4.31 11.59 11.72
CA GLY A 223 -5.21 12.69 11.39
C GLY A 223 -5.30 12.97 9.90
N THR A 224 -6.19 13.89 9.52
CA THR A 224 -6.20 14.43 8.16
C THR A 224 -4.94 15.26 7.90
N PRO A 225 -4.56 15.53 6.63
CA PRO A 225 -3.46 16.44 6.31
C PRO A 225 -3.56 17.79 7.06
N HIS A 226 -4.74 18.41 7.11
CA HIS A 226 -4.95 19.65 7.85
C HIS A 226 -4.70 19.50 9.36
N GLN A 227 -5.23 18.46 9.98
CA GLN A 227 -5.02 18.22 11.42
C GLN A 227 -3.53 18.03 11.77
N ILE A 228 -2.77 17.38 10.89
CA ILE A 228 -1.32 17.19 11.09
C ILE A 228 -0.57 18.53 10.99
N LEU A 229 -0.95 19.38 10.01
CA LEU A 229 -0.31 20.69 9.80
C LEU A 229 -0.66 21.69 10.90
N ASP A 230 -1.93 21.77 11.27
CA ASP A 230 -2.45 22.81 12.17
C ASP A 230 -2.22 22.49 13.65
N ALA A 231 -2.21 21.21 14.00
CA ALA A 231 -2.11 20.74 15.37
C ALA A 231 -1.18 19.51 15.52
N PRO A 232 0.14 19.68 15.32
CA PRO A 232 1.10 18.59 15.52
C PRO A 232 1.11 18.13 16.98
N ALA A 233 0.82 16.84 17.22
CA ALA A 233 0.59 16.30 18.55
C ALA A 233 1.88 16.07 19.36
N THR A 234 3.03 15.93 18.71
CA THR A 234 4.32 15.66 19.38
C THR A 234 5.43 16.55 18.81
N PRO A 235 6.53 16.77 19.56
CA PRO A 235 7.70 17.51 19.05
C PRO A 235 8.25 16.92 17.74
N TYR A 236 8.17 15.61 17.57
CA TYR A 236 8.60 14.94 16.34
C TYR A 236 7.70 15.31 15.15
N VAL A 237 6.40 15.29 15.33
CA VAL A 237 5.46 15.70 14.26
C VAL A 237 5.64 17.18 13.93
N HIS A 238 5.84 18.03 14.94
CA HIS A 238 6.12 19.46 14.73
C HIS A 238 7.38 19.66 13.86
N LEU A 239 8.46 18.95 14.16
CA LEU A 239 9.70 19.00 13.38
C LEU A 239 9.46 18.56 11.92
N LEU A 240 8.72 17.46 11.70
CA LEU A 240 8.37 17.01 10.36
C LEU A 240 7.59 18.06 9.57
N VAL A 241 6.61 18.71 10.19
CA VAL A 241 5.80 19.79 9.58
C VAL A 241 6.68 20.99 9.23
N GLN A 242 7.60 21.39 10.10
CA GLN A 242 8.54 22.49 9.81
C GLN A 242 9.42 22.16 8.59
N HIS A 243 9.98 20.97 8.52
CA HIS A 243 10.76 20.51 7.36
C HIS A 243 9.94 20.52 6.07
N PHE A 244 8.68 20.08 6.13
CA PHE A 244 7.77 20.10 5.01
C PHE A 244 7.53 21.51 4.46
N HIS A 245 7.32 22.50 5.34
CA HIS A 245 7.15 23.90 4.93
C HIS A 245 8.43 24.49 4.32
N ALA A 246 9.61 24.18 4.89
CA ALA A 246 10.89 24.68 4.41
C ALA A 246 11.24 24.22 2.98
N HIS A 247 10.71 23.07 2.52
CA HIS A 247 10.96 22.54 1.17
C HIS A 247 9.90 22.98 0.13
N ARG A 248 8.87 23.73 0.53
CA ARG A 248 7.81 24.26 -0.35
C ARG A 248 7.94 25.76 -0.66
N GLY A 249 8.84 26.49 0.00
CA GLY A 249 9.21 27.87 -0.27
C GLY A 249 10.43 27.92 -1.17
#